data_47cf8d0cf5c4ad13e7f3ec14780077e5
#
_entry.id   47cf8d0cf5c4ad13e7f3ec14780077e5
#
_cell.length_a   1.000
_cell.length_b   1.000
_cell.length_c   1.000
_cell.angle_alpha   90.00
_cell.angle_beta   90.00
_cell.angle_gamma   90.00
#
_symmetry.space_group_name_H-M   'P 1'
#
loop_
_entity.id
_entity.type
_entity.pdbx_description
1 polymer ?
#
loop_
_entity_poly.entity_id
_entity_poly.type
_entity_poly.pdbx_seq_one_letter_code
_entity_poly.pdbx_strand_id
1 'polypeptide(L)'
;LTYMDDYSVLATAKYHELFAQYGVIVASTGNLALSVGIMAATFGFKTTVYMSHDARQWKKDKLRANGVTVEELNTDFSSVIPVARAAAAKDDHTHFVDDEGSRDLFLGYAVAGVRLQHQLKVQGIKMDAAHPVVVYLPAGVGGSPSGVAFGLKMIMGANIYPVFCEPTHVPSVTLGMMTKLNEKIAVQDIGLDGLTAADGLAVSRPSRLAGKVMRTLLLGTATFEDDDLYRYLTKLVDTEDVMVEPSAAAGFTAIAPIMAQFPTLAGKDVTHIVWATGGDMMPESERQLDYELGQKLLTKINNR
;
A
#
# COMPACT_ATOMS: atom_id res chain seq x y z
N LEU A 1 16.44 -21.51 2.26
CA LEU A 1 16.24 -21.21 3.68
C LEU A 1 15.09 -22.08 4.20
N THR A 2 15.34 -22.93 5.16
CA THR A 2 14.31 -23.61 5.93
C THR A 2 13.67 -22.63 6.91
N TYR A 3 12.50 -22.98 7.46
CA TYR A 3 11.88 -22.21 8.54
C TYR A 3 12.88 -21.92 9.66
N MET A 4 12.90 -20.68 10.14
CA MET A 4 13.81 -20.22 11.21
C MET A 4 12.96 -19.65 12.36
N ASP A 5 13.34 -19.98 13.58
CA ASP A 5 12.67 -19.47 14.78
C ASP A 5 13.03 -17.99 15.03
N ASP A 6 14.22 -17.57 14.60
CA ASP A 6 14.70 -16.20 14.72
C ASP A 6 15.32 -15.73 13.40
N TYR A 7 14.69 -14.76 12.76
CA TYR A 7 15.16 -14.15 11.52
C TYR A 7 16.18 -13.04 11.71
N SER A 8 16.48 -12.60 12.95
CA SER A 8 17.50 -11.58 13.23
C SER A 8 18.90 -12.03 12.81
N VAL A 9 19.13 -13.34 12.74
CA VAL A 9 20.39 -13.91 12.25
C VAL A 9 20.72 -13.51 10.81
N LEU A 10 19.72 -13.15 9.99
CA LEU A 10 19.92 -12.69 8.61
C LEU A 10 20.68 -11.36 8.52
N ALA A 11 20.72 -10.59 9.60
CA ALA A 11 21.49 -9.35 9.70
C ALA A 11 22.95 -9.55 10.12
N THR A 12 23.40 -10.82 10.31
CA THR A 12 24.78 -11.12 10.70
C THR A 12 25.75 -11.03 9.51
N ALA A 13 27.02 -10.79 9.79
CA ALA A 13 28.09 -10.70 8.75
C ALA A 13 28.09 -11.93 7.82
N LYS A 14 27.88 -13.13 8.36
CA LYS A 14 27.83 -14.35 7.56
C LYS A 14 26.77 -14.31 6.46
N TYR A 15 25.57 -13.84 6.79
CA TYR A 15 24.49 -13.75 5.81
C TYR A 15 24.67 -12.56 4.90
N HIS A 16 25.24 -11.46 5.38
CA HIS A 16 25.58 -10.32 4.56
C HIS A 16 26.56 -10.70 3.43
N GLU A 17 27.62 -11.45 3.72
CA GLU A 17 28.55 -11.98 2.72
C GLU A 17 27.87 -12.93 1.72
N LEU A 18 26.95 -13.77 2.18
CA LEU A 18 26.16 -14.64 1.32
C LEU A 18 25.26 -13.83 0.38
N PHE A 19 24.51 -12.87 0.93
CA PHE A 19 23.55 -12.08 0.17
C PHE A 19 24.21 -11.14 -0.83
N ALA A 20 25.46 -10.71 -0.58
CA ALA A 20 26.23 -9.90 -1.50
C ALA A 20 26.50 -10.58 -2.87
N GLN A 21 26.26 -11.89 -2.98
CA GLN A 21 26.36 -12.64 -4.23
C GLN A 21 25.07 -12.54 -5.07
N TYR A 22 23.98 -12.01 -4.50
CA TYR A 22 22.65 -11.96 -5.12
C TYR A 22 22.20 -10.51 -5.34
N GLY A 23 21.38 -10.34 -6.37
CA GLY A 23 20.75 -9.06 -6.71
C GLY A 23 19.27 -9.03 -6.37
N VAL A 24 18.77 -7.86 -6.02
CA VAL A 24 17.35 -7.56 -5.91
C VAL A 24 17.03 -6.33 -6.77
N ILE A 25 16.11 -6.49 -7.69
CA ILE A 25 15.61 -5.40 -8.52
C ILE A 25 14.12 -5.21 -8.26
N VAL A 26 13.71 -3.96 -8.08
CA VAL A 26 12.30 -3.57 -7.96
C VAL A 26 12.00 -2.36 -8.83
N ALA A 27 10.83 -2.33 -9.46
CA ALA A 27 10.30 -1.16 -10.15
C ALA A 27 9.16 -0.58 -9.31
N SER A 28 9.37 0.59 -8.71
CA SER A 28 8.35 1.28 -7.92
C SER A 28 8.78 2.70 -7.60
N THR A 29 7.86 3.65 -7.65
CA THR A 29 8.04 5.04 -7.21
C THR A 29 7.53 5.30 -5.80
N GLY A 30 6.91 4.29 -5.19
CA GLY A 30 6.23 4.37 -3.90
C GLY A 30 6.97 3.70 -2.74
N ASN A 31 6.21 3.36 -1.71
CA ASN A 31 6.70 2.75 -0.47
C ASN A 31 7.31 1.36 -0.66
N LEU A 32 6.88 0.62 -1.69
CA LEU A 32 7.49 -0.67 -2.04
C LEU A 32 8.98 -0.49 -2.37
N ALA A 33 9.32 0.53 -3.19
CA ALA A 33 10.71 0.86 -3.52
C ALA A 33 11.54 1.13 -2.27
N LEU A 34 11.02 1.96 -1.35
CA LEU A 34 11.70 2.29 -0.10
C LEU A 34 11.86 1.06 0.79
N SER A 35 10.79 0.30 0.99
CA SER A 35 10.78 -0.87 1.88
C SER A 35 11.70 -1.98 1.37
N VAL A 36 11.50 -2.42 0.12
CA VAL A 36 12.32 -3.50 -0.47
C VAL A 36 13.75 -3.03 -0.68
N GLY A 37 13.93 -1.81 -1.21
CA GLY A 37 15.25 -1.26 -1.51
C GLY A 37 16.14 -1.18 -0.27
N ILE A 38 15.66 -0.51 0.78
CA ILE A 38 16.40 -0.30 2.02
C ILE A 38 16.64 -1.64 2.75
N MET A 39 15.59 -2.48 2.86
CA MET A 39 15.70 -3.76 3.54
C MET A 39 16.72 -4.68 2.84
N ALA A 40 16.64 -4.83 1.52
CA ALA A 40 17.54 -5.68 0.76
C ALA A 40 18.99 -5.18 0.86
N ALA A 41 19.22 -3.86 0.73
CA ALA A 41 20.54 -3.27 0.90
C ALA A 41 21.10 -3.47 2.31
N THR A 42 20.24 -3.34 3.34
CA THR A 42 20.63 -3.60 4.75
C THR A 42 21.08 -5.03 4.98
N PHE A 43 20.48 -6.00 4.30
CA PHE A 43 20.91 -7.40 4.36
C PHE A 43 22.13 -7.71 3.49
N GLY A 44 22.59 -6.77 2.67
CA GLY A 44 23.79 -6.91 1.84
C GLY A 44 23.53 -7.31 0.40
N PHE A 45 22.28 -7.38 -0.07
CA PHE A 45 22.00 -7.64 -1.48
C PHE A 45 22.46 -6.49 -2.37
N LYS A 46 22.87 -6.79 -3.59
CA LYS A 46 23.07 -5.80 -4.66
C LYS A 46 21.69 -5.29 -5.08
N THR A 47 21.29 -4.14 -4.57
CA THR A 47 19.93 -3.66 -4.72
C THR A 47 19.83 -2.53 -5.71
N THR A 48 18.94 -2.66 -6.70
CA THR A 48 18.63 -1.63 -7.69
C THR A 48 17.13 -1.35 -7.72
N VAL A 49 16.76 -0.08 -7.62
CA VAL A 49 15.40 0.42 -7.76
C VAL A 49 15.28 1.21 -9.06
N TYR A 50 14.36 0.78 -9.91
CA TYR A 50 13.98 1.49 -11.13
C TYR A 50 12.80 2.41 -10.86
N MET A 51 12.94 3.68 -11.21
CA MET A 51 11.93 4.72 -11.00
C MET A 51 11.74 5.55 -12.26
N SER A 52 10.54 6.10 -12.46
CA SER A 52 10.33 7.16 -13.43
C SER A 52 10.97 8.47 -12.94
N HIS A 53 11.35 9.35 -13.87
CA HIS A 53 12.05 10.59 -13.54
C HIS A 53 11.22 11.53 -12.65
N ASP A 54 9.90 11.49 -12.74
CA ASP A 54 8.93 12.29 -11.97
C ASP A 54 8.71 11.79 -10.53
N ALA A 55 9.29 10.64 -10.15
CA ALA A 55 9.28 10.19 -8.78
C ALA A 55 9.88 11.23 -7.83
N ARG A 56 9.27 11.41 -6.65
CA ARG A 56 9.68 12.42 -5.66
C ARG A 56 11.17 12.31 -5.32
N GLN A 57 11.90 13.44 -5.40
CA GLN A 57 13.35 13.47 -5.24
C GLN A 57 13.80 12.92 -3.89
N TRP A 58 13.10 13.25 -2.81
CA TRP A 58 13.47 12.76 -1.48
C TRP A 58 13.47 11.21 -1.36
N LYS A 59 12.61 10.51 -2.11
CA LYS A 59 12.60 9.03 -2.15
C LYS A 59 13.86 8.49 -2.79
N LYS A 60 14.27 9.09 -3.91
CA LYS A 60 15.54 8.75 -4.62
C LYS A 60 16.74 8.96 -3.73
N ASP A 61 16.78 10.11 -3.05
CA ASP A 61 17.89 10.48 -2.17
C ASP A 61 17.95 9.54 -0.94
N LYS A 62 16.80 9.21 -0.37
CA LYS A 62 16.72 8.25 0.75
C LYS A 62 17.20 6.86 0.36
N LEU A 63 16.83 6.37 -0.82
CA LEU A 63 17.32 5.10 -1.35
C LEU A 63 18.84 5.13 -1.52
N ARG A 64 19.39 6.13 -2.18
CA ARG A 64 20.82 6.28 -2.38
C ARG A 64 21.60 6.37 -1.07
N ALA A 65 21.08 7.12 -0.10
CA ALA A 65 21.67 7.23 1.24
C ALA A 65 21.73 5.89 2.01
N ASN A 66 20.89 4.92 1.62
CA ASN A 66 20.88 3.58 2.19
C ASN A 66 21.58 2.53 1.30
N GLY A 67 22.44 2.95 0.37
CA GLY A 67 23.26 2.06 -0.45
C GLY A 67 22.51 1.38 -1.62
N VAL A 68 21.34 1.90 -1.98
CA VAL A 68 20.53 1.39 -3.10
C VAL A 68 20.93 2.12 -4.39
N THR A 69 21.17 1.38 -5.46
CA THR A 69 21.30 1.96 -6.81
C THR A 69 19.93 2.40 -7.31
N VAL A 70 19.81 3.66 -7.73
CA VAL A 70 18.56 4.20 -8.28
C VAL A 70 18.75 4.49 -9.76
N GLU A 71 18.05 3.73 -10.60
CA GLU A 71 18.00 3.90 -12.04
C GLU A 71 16.77 4.71 -12.43
N GLU A 72 17.01 5.95 -12.89
CA GLU A 72 15.95 6.86 -13.32
C GLU A 72 15.73 6.75 -14.82
N LEU A 73 14.48 6.46 -15.22
CA LEU A 73 14.10 6.38 -16.61
C LEU A 73 13.25 7.60 -17.00
N ASN A 74 13.57 8.20 -18.14
CA ASN A 74 12.81 9.33 -18.68
C ASN A 74 11.54 8.83 -19.41
N THR A 75 10.67 8.16 -18.68
CA THR A 75 9.44 7.56 -19.18
C THR A 75 8.42 7.49 -18.07
N ASP A 76 7.16 7.18 -18.41
CA ASP A 76 6.10 6.87 -17.44
C ASP A 76 6.39 5.58 -16.66
N PHE A 77 5.76 5.43 -15.50
CA PHE A 77 6.00 4.29 -14.61
C PHE A 77 5.67 2.94 -15.26
N SER A 78 4.64 2.86 -16.08
CA SER A 78 4.25 1.60 -16.74
C SER A 78 5.34 1.08 -17.66
N SER A 79 6.12 1.97 -18.26
CA SER A 79 7.26 1.64 -19.13
C SER A 79 8.53 1.27 -18.35
N VAL A 80 8.62 1.62 -17.05
CA VAL A 80 9.75 1.26 -16.18
C VAL A 80 9.77 -0.23 -15.86
N ILE A 81 8.61 -0.84 -15.62
CA ILE A 81 8.49 -2.24 -15.16
C ILE A 81 9.11 -3.25 -16.15
N PRO A 82 8.81 -3.20 -17.47
CA PRO A 82 9.44 -4.10 -18.42
C PRO A 82 10.97 -3.98 -18.49
N VAL A 83 11.50 -2.75 -18.34
CA VAL A 83 12.96 -2.49 -18.35
C VAL A 83 13.62 -3.13 -17.14
N ALA A 84 13.07 -2.93 -15.95
CA ALA A 84 13.57 -3.50 -14.71
C ALA A 84 13.52 -5.03 -14.74
N ARG A 85 12.42 -5.61 -15.23
CA ARG A 85 12.26 -7.06 -15.40
C ARG A 85 13.28 -7.64 -16.36
N ALA A 86 13.54 -6.97 -17.50
CA ALA A 86 14.55 -7.38 -18.46
C ALA A 86 15.98 -7.23 -17.91
N ALA A 87 16.22 -6.26 -17.03
CA ALA A 87 17.52 -6.11 -16.37
C ALA A 87 17.76 -7.28 -15.38
N ALA A 88 16.78 -7.65 -14.58
CA ALA A 88 16.89 -8.80 -13.68
C ALA A 88 17.11 -10.12 -14.42
N ALA A 89 16.46 -10.32 -15.57
CA ALA A 89 16.58 -11.55 -16.36
C ALA A 89 17.96 -11.78 -16.99
N LYS A 90 18.89 -10.80 -16.88
CA LYS A 90 20.27 -10.96 -17.37
C LYS A 90 21.20 -11.71 -16.42
N ASP A 91 20.76 -11.93 -15.19
CA ASP A 91 21.57 -12.55 -14.15
C ASP A 91 20.67 -13.49 -13.29
N ASP A 92 20.93 -14.79 -13.36
CA ASP A 92 20.18 -15.82 -12.65
C ASP A 92 20.24 -15.68 -11.11
N HIS A 93 21.19 -14.89 -10.59
CA HIS A 93 21.31 -14.57 -9.18
C HIS A 93 20.55 -13.31 -8.78
N THR A 94 19.85 -12.68 -9.71
CA THR A 94 19.07 -11.47 -9.47
C THR A 94 17.57 -11.74 -9.45
N HIS A 95 16.90 -11.40 -8.35
CA HIS A 95 15.45 -11.53 -8.18
C HIS A 95 14.75 -10.22 -8.53
N PHE A 96 13.73 -10.30 -9.39
CA PHE A 96 12.83 -9.18 -9.68
C PHE A 96 11.62 -9.23 -8.75
N VAL A 97 11.43 -8.17 -7.95
CA VAL A 97 10.24 -7.99 -7.12
C VAL A 97 9.14 -7.33 -7.95
N ASP A 98 8.18 -8.13 -8.35
CA ASP A 98 7.07 -7.73 -9.23
C ASP A 98 5.84 -7.34 -8.40
N ASP A 99 5.55 -6.03 -8.27
CA ASP A 99 4.39 -5.52 -7.53
C ASP A 99 3.05 -5.95 -8.15
N GLU A 100 3.04 -6.22 -9.46
CA GLU A 100 1.82 -6.60 -10.17
C GLU A 100 1.51 -8.10 -10.08
N GLY A 101 2.51 -8.95 -9.93
CA GLY A 101 2.35 -10.39 -10.09
C GLY A 101 3.10 -11.29 -9.12
N SER A 102 3.88 -10.75 -8.19
CA SER A 102 4.64 -11.56 -7.24
C SER A 102 3.74 -12.26 -6.22
N ARG A 103 3.69 -13.58 -6.30
CA ARG A 103 3.03 -14.43 -5.32
C ARG A 103 3.67 -14.30 -3.94
N ASP A 104 4.99 -14.21 -3.88
CA ASP A 104 5.74 -14.14 -2.62
C ASP A 104 5.48 -12.80 -1.91
N LEU A 105 5.45 -11.70 -2.66
CA LEU A 105 5.08 -10.38 -2.14
C LEU A 105 3.64 -10.40 -1.59
N PHE A 106 2.69 -10.95 -2.34
CA PHE A 106 1.30 -11.09 -1.91
C PHE A 106 1.18 -11.90 -0.60
N LEU A 107 1.87 -13.04 -0.51
CA LEU A 107 1.87 -13.87 0.70
C LEU A 107 2.61 -13.20 1.87
N GLY A 108 3.64 -12.40 1.58
CA GLY A 108 4.32 -11.58 2.58
C GLY A 108 3.37 -10.60 3.26
N TYR A 109 2.50 -9.93 2.51
CA TYR A 109 1.46 -9.07 3.09
C TYR A 109 0.41 -9.85 3.90
N ALA A 110 0.15 -11.11 3.59
CA ALA A 110 -0.84 -11.91 4.29
C ALA A 110 -0.49 -12.15 5.77
N VAL A 111 0.77 -11.99 6.19
CA VAL A 111 1.20 -12.06 7.59
C VAL A 111 0.45 -11.06 8.48
N ALA A 112 -0.09 -9.98 7.90
CA ALA A 112 -0.91 -8.99 8.58
C ALA A 112 -2.11 -9.62 9.30
N GLY A 113 -2.69 -10.70 8.76
CA GLY A 113 -3.80 -11.42 9.40
C GLY A 113 -3.42 -11.98 10.78
N VAL A 114 -2.25 -12.62 10.89
CA VAL A 114 -1.75 -13.17 12.16
C VAL A 114 -1.46 -12.05 13.15
N ARG A 115 -0.79 -10.98 12.69
CA ARG A 115 -0.43 -9.84 13.53
C ARG A 115 -1.66 -9.10 14.07
N LEU A 116 -2.63 -8.80 13.21
CA LEU A 116 -3.85 -8.11 13.64
C LEU A 116 -4.67 -8.97 14.59
N GLN A 117 -4.82 -10.28 14.34
CA GLN A 117 -5.51 -11.18 15.26
C GLN A 117 -4.90 -11.12 16.66
N HIS A 118 -3.56 -11.14 16.74
CA HIS A 118 -2.86 -11.03 18.02
C HIS A 118 -3.11 -9.68 18.70
N GLN A 119 -3.04 -8.57 17.95
CA GLN A 119 -3.26 -7.21 18.47
C GLN A 119 -4.69 -7.05 19.02
N LEU A 120 -5.72 -7.50 18.28
CA LEU A 120 -7.11 -7.46 18.71
C LEU A 120 -7.32 -8.27 19.99
N LYS A 121 -6.70 -9.46 20.07
CA LYS A 121 -6.76 -10.30 21.28
C LYS A 121 -6.13 -9.62 22.49
N VAL A 122 -4.96 -9.00 22.33
CA VAL A 122 -4.27 -8.26 23.41
C VAL A 122 -5.10 -7.07 23.88
N GLN A 123 -5.78 -6.38 22.97
CA GLN A 123 -6.66 -5.25 23.27
C GLN A 123 -8.04 -5.67 23.80
N GLY A 124 -8.34 -6.98 23.90
CA GLY A 124 -9.62 -7.49 24.37
C GLY A 124 -10.78 -7.24 23.39
N ILE A 125 -10.49 -6.91 22.12
CA ILE A 125 -11.50 -6.67 21.09
C ILE A 125 -12.06 -8.01 20.63
N LYS A 126 -13.37 -8.18 20.80
CA LYS A 126 -14.10 -9.37 20.35
C LYS A 126 -14.28 -9.31 18.83
N MET A 127 -14.27 -10.48 18.20
CA MET A 127 -14.59 -10.64 16.80
C MET A 127 -15.41 -11.91 16.61
N ASP A 128 -16.71 -11.74 16.40
CA ASP A 128 -17.69 -12.77 16.12
C ASP A 128 -18.86 -12.20 15.30
N ALA A 129 -19.91 -12.95 15.09
CA ALA A 129 -21.07 -12.50 14.30
C ALA A 129 -21.79 -11.27 14.92
N ALA A 130 -21.71 -11.08 16.24
CA ALA A 130 -22.28 -9.92 16.93
C ALA A 130 -21.31 -8.74 16.99
N HIS A 131 -20.00 -8.98 16.80
CA HIS A 131 -18.94 -8.00 16.87
C HIS A 131 -18.09 -8.06 15.59
N PRO A 132 -18.64 -7.66 14.43
CA PRO A 132 -17.90 -7.69 13.17
C PRO A 132 -16.80 -6.63 13.14
N VAL A 133 -15.77 -6.90 12.33
CA VAL A 133 -14.65 -6.00 12.12
C VAL A 133 -14.59 -5.55 10.67
N VAL A 134 -14.55 -4.24 10.42
CA VAL A 134 -14.38 -3.66 9.07
C VAL A 134 -12.97 -3.10 8.97
N VAL A 135 -12.25 -3.45 7.89
CA VAL A 135 -10.88 -2.97 7.67
C VAL A 135 -10.79 -2.20 6.37
N TYR A 136 -10.37 -0.95 6.44
CA TYR A 136 -10.26 -0.03 5.31
C TYR A 136 -8.82 0.02 4.83
N LEU A 137 -8.58 -0.41 3.60
CA LEU A 137 -7.27 -0.63 3.01
C LEU A 137 -7.05 0.32 1.83
N PRO A 138 -6.06 1.23 1.88
CA PRO A 138 -5.66 2.00 0.71
C PRO A 138 -5.26 1.08 -0.44
N ALA A 139 -5.77 1.32 -1.64
CA ALA A 139 -5.52 0.47 -2.80
C ALA A 139 -5.01 1.28 -4.01
N GLY A 140 -3.79 0.96 -4.46
CA GLY A 140 -3.22 1.40 -5.73
C GLY A 140 -3.24 0.24 -6.73
N VAL A 141 -2.09 -0.38 -7.03
CA VAL A 141 -2.04 -1.58 -7.89
C VAL A 141 -2.84 -2.76 -7.33
N GLY A 142 -3.08 -2.75 -6.03
CA GLY A 142 -3.86 -3.77 -5.33
C GLY A 142 -3.05 -4.91 -4.70
N GLY A 143 -1.74 -4.95 -4.85
CA GLY A 143 -0.89 -6.01 -4.30
C GLY A 143 -0.94 -6.08 -2.78
N SER A 144 -0.54 -5.01 -2.12
CA SER A 144 -0.54 -4.88 -0.65
C SER A 144 -1.93 -5.09 -0.04
N PRO A 145 -2.98 -4.32 -0.42
CA PRO A 145 -4.29 -4.49 0.21
C PRO A 145 -4.89 -5.87 -0.04
N SER A 146 -4.61 -6.49 -1.19
CA SER A 146 -5.10 -7.84 -1.49
C SER A 146 -4.42 -8.90 -0.61
N GLY A 147 -3.11 -8.82 -0.43
CA GLY A 147 -2.39 -9.74 0.47
C GLY A 147 -2.86 -9.61 1.92
N VAL A 148 -3.02 -8.36 2.40
CA VAL A 148 -3.59 -8.08 3.72
C VAL A 148 -4.99 -8.67 3.85
N ALA A 149 -5.92 -8.32 2.93
CA ALA A 149 -7.30 -8.80 2.95
C ALA A 149 -7.38 -10.33 2.91
N PHE A 150 -6.54 -10.98 2.09
CA PHE A 150 -6.44 -12.43 2.03
C PHE A 150 -6.02 -13.00 3.39
N GLY A 151 -4.95 -12.50 3.98
CA GLY A 151 -4.45 -12.95 5.29
C GLY A 151 -5.50 -12.76 6.39
N LEU A 152 -6.19 -11.62 6.41
CA LEU A 152 -7.28 -11.34 7.35
C LEU A 152 -8.40 -12.38 7.23
N LYS A 153 -8.88 -12.64 6.01
CA LYS A 153 -9.95 -13.63 5.77
C LYS A 153 -9.53 -15.06 6.12
N MET A 154 -8.29 -15.45 5.81
CA MET A 154 -7.76 -16.79 6.12
C MET A 154 -7.63 -17.04 7.62
N ILE A 155 -7.23 -16.05 8.39
CA ILE A 155 -6.95 -16.17 9.82
C ILE A 155 -8.19 -15.88 10.68
N MET A 156 -8.99 -14.89 10.28
CA MET A 156 -10.11 -14.39 11.10
C MET A 156 -11.49 -14.75 10.54
N GLY A 157 -11.56 -15.36 9.36
CA GLY A 157 -12.78 -15.95 8.81
C GLY A 157 -13.83 -14.97 8.31
N ALA A 158 -15.12 -15.26 8.56
CA ALA A 158 -16.24 -14.56 7.94
C ALA A 158 -16.54 -13.18 8.53
N ASN A 159 -16.21 -12.96 9.81
CA ASN A 159 -16.61 -11.77 10.55
C ASN A 159 -15.68 -10.55 10.36
N ILE A 160 -14.71 -10.64 9.44
CA ILE A 160 -13.89 -9.52 9.02
C ILE A 160 -14.26 -9.09 7.60
N TYR A 161 -14.41 -7.79 7.39
CA TYR A 161 -14.93 -7.18 6.16
C TYR A 161 -13.90 -6.19 5.58
N PRO A 162 -12.99 -6.62 4.70
CA PRO A 162 -12.06 -5.71 4.03
C PRO A 162 -12.78 -4.84 3.00
N VAL A 163 -12.42 -3.55 2.98
CA VAL A 163 -12.88 -2.53 2.02
C VAL A 163 -11.67 -1.90 1.38
N PHE A 164 -11.65 -1.77 0.06
CA PHE A 164 -10.60 -1.04 -0.63
C PHE A 164 -10.99 0.43 -0.81
N CYS A 165 -10.01 1.32 -0.60
CA CYS A 165 -10.17 2.76 -0.70
C CYS A 165 -9.25 3.29 -1.81
N GLU A 166 -9.84 3.88 -2.86
CA GLU A 166 -9.17 4.32 -4.07
C GLU A 166 -9.49 5.78 -4.39
N PRO A 167 -8.56 6.56 -4.99
CA PRO A 167 -8.88 7.91 -5.47
C PRO A 167 -9.93 7.88 -6.59
N THR A 168 -10.83 8.87 -6.65
CA THR A 168 -11.85 8.97 -7.71
C THR A 168 -11.26 9.07 -9.11
N HIS A 169 -10.07 9.65 -9.25
CA HIS A 169 -9.36 9.77 -10.52
C HIS A 169 -8.58 8.50 -10.92
N VAL A 170 -8.35 7.57 -9.96
CA VAL A 170 -7.57 6.34 -10.18
C VAL A 170 -8.19 5.11 -9.49
N PRO A 171 -9.48 4.80 -9.71
CA PRO A 171 -10.14 3.65 -9.09
C PRO A 171 -9.85 2.36 -9.88
N SER A 172 -8.58 2.00 -10.04
CA SER A 172 -8.15 0.96 -10.98
C SER A 172 -8.64 -0.44 -10.59
N VAL A 173 -8.59 -0.80 -9.30
CA VAL A 173 -9.05 -2.12 -8.82
C VAL A 173 -10.57 -2.21 -8.92
N THR A 174 -11.30 -1.15 -8.55
CA THR A 174 -12.76 -1.05 -8.72
C THR A 174 -13.15 -1.25 -10.18
N LEU A 175 -12.51 -0.49 -11.08
CA LEU A 175 -12.77 -0.58 -12.53
C LEU A 175 -12.50 -2.00 -13.06
N GLY A 176 -11.36 -2.58 -12.70
CA GLY A 176 -10.97 -3.92 -13.13
C GLY A 176 -11.94 -5.00 -12.65
N MET A 177 -12.42 -4.91 -11.41
CA MET A 177 -13.40 -5.85 -10.85
C MET A 177 -14.80 -5.68 -11.44
N MET A 178 -15.30 -4.44 -11.59
CA MET A 178 -16.62 -4.15 -12.14
C MET A 178 -16.75 -4.60 -13.59
N THR A 179 -15.74 -4.32 -14.41
CA THR A 179 -15.70 -4.72 -15.82
C THR A 179 -15.32 -6.19 -16.01
N LYS A 180 -14.77 -6.85 -15.00
CA LYS A 180 -14.15 -8.19 -15.06
C LYS A 180 -12.93 -8.27 -15.98
N LEU A 181 -12.43 -7.14 -16.45
CA LEU A 181 -11.24 -7.07 -17.32
C LEU A 181 -9.94 -7.14 -16.52
N ASN A 182 -9.99 -6.82 -15.20
CA ASN A 182 -8.85 -6.80 -14.29
C ASN A 182 -7.67 -6.00 -14.90
N GLU A 183 -6.49 -6.62 -15.03
CA GLU A 183 -5.28 -6.01 -15.58
C GLU A 183 -5.39 -5.56 -17.06
N LYS A 184 -6.47 -5.88 -17.73
CA LYS A 184 -6.68 -5.56 -19.16
C LYS A 184 -7.35 -4.21 -19.39
N ILE A 185 -7.70 -3.48 -18.35
CA ILE A 185 -8.30 -2.15 -18.45
C ILE A 185 -7.49 -1.14 -17.63
N ALA A 186 -7.35 0.07 -18.14
CA ALA A 186 -6.79 1.22 -17.45
C ALA A 186 -7.86 2.27 -17.18
N VAL A 187 -7.65 3.14 -16.20
CA VAL A 187 -8.57 4.23 -15.91
C VAL A 187 -8.68 5.22 -17.07
N GLN A 188 -7.64 5.35 -17.91
CA GLN A 188 -7.66 6.18 -19.12
C GLN A 188 -8.60 5.62 -20.19
N ASP A 189 -8.87 4.31 -20.21
CA ASP A 189 -9.79 3.69 -21.18
C ASP A 189 -11.24 4.15 -20.97
N ILE A 190 -11.56 4.74 -19.82
CA ILE A 190 -12.86 5.34 -19.50
C ILE A 190 -12.80 6.87 -19.36
N GLY A 191 -11.68 7.48 -19.76
CA GLY A 191 -11.53 8.95 -19.80
C GLY A 191 -11.09 9.60 -18.49
N LEU A 192 -10.66 8.84 -17.47
CA LEU A 192 -10.04 9.39 -16.28
C LEU A 192 -8.57 9.75 -16.54
N ASP A 193 -8.10 10.84 -15.91
CA ASP A 193 -6.73 11.35 -16.10
C ASP A 193 -5.67 10.54 -15.36
N GLY A 194 -6.05 9.81 -14.31
CA GLY A 194 -5.13 9.02 -13.51
C GLY A 194 -4.29 9.87 -12.52
N LEU A 195 -4.63 11.13 -12.32
CA LEU A 195 -3.89 12.05 -11.44
C LEU A 195 -4.50 12.05 -10.04
N THR A 196 -3.64 11.93 -9.02
CA THR A 196 -4.04 12.01 -7.61
C THR A 196 -2.87 12.46 -6.75
N ALA A 197 -3.17 13.16 -5.67
CA ALA A 197 -2.21 13.50 -4.62
C ALA A 197 -1.76 12.28 -3.80
N ALA A 198 -2.53 11.19 -3.84
CA ALA A 198 -2.17 9.91 -3.25
C ALA A 198 -1.16 9.16 -4.12
N ASP A 199 0.09 9.64 -4.17
CA ASP A 199 1.14 9.12 -5.06
C ASP A 199 1.40 7.60 -4.91
N GLY A 200 1.24 7.06 -3.71
CA GLY A 200 1.30 5.62 -3.45
C GLY A 200 0.13 4.81 -4.02
N LEU A 201 -0.94 5.48 -4.47
CA LEU A 201 -2.15 4.87 -5.04
C LEU A 201 -2.34 5.22 -6.53
N ALA A 202 -1.47 6.03 -7.12
CA ALA A 202 -1.55 6.53 -8.49
C ALA A 202 -1.19 5.45 -9.53
N VAL A 203 -1.97 4.37 -9.59
CA VAL A 203 -1.71 3.24 -10.50
C VAL A 203 -2.91 2.98 -11.41
N SER A 204 -2.72 3.25 -12.69
CA SER A 204 -3.80 3.22 -13.69
C SER A 204 -4.39 1.84 -13.99
N ARG A 205 -3.66 0.76 -13.71
CA ARG A 205 -4.09 -0.63 -13.94
C ARG A 205 -3.95 -1.45 -12.67
N PRO A 206 -4.94 -2.28 -12.31
CA PRO A 206 -4.82 -3.14 -11.14
C PRO A 206 -3.92 -4.35 -11.44
N SER A 207 -3.37 -4.95 -10.40
CA SER A 207 -2.67 -6.22 -10.52
C SER A 207 -3.63 -7.34 -10.97
N ARG A 208 -3.10 -8.30 -11.71
CA ARG A 208 -3.87 -9.49 -12.12
C ARG A 208 -4.39 -10.29 -10.91
N LEU A 209 -3.63 -10.34 -9.82
CA LEU A 209 -4.01 -11.08 -8.62
C LEU A 209 -5.14 -10.38 -7.85
N ALA A 210 -5.09 -9.04 -7.72
CA ALA A 210 -6.08 -8.28 -6.99
C ALA A 210 -7.50 -8.56 -7.46
N GLY A 211 -7.78 -8.37 -8.74
CA GLY A 211 -9.13 -8.54 -9.28
C GLY A 211 -9.69 -9.95 -9.16
N LYS A 212 -8.84 -10.98 -9.35
CA LYS A 212 -9.28 -12.38 -9.30
C LYS A 212 -9.58 -12.86 -7.88
N VAL A 213 -8.69 -12.54 -6.92
CA VAL A 213 -8.79 -13.04 -5.55
C VAL A 213 -9.78 -12.21 -4.74
N MET A 214 -9.79 -10.90 -4.93
CA MET A 214 -10.56 -9.99 -4.08
C MET A 214 -12.06 -9.98 -4.36
N ARG A 215 -12.50 -10.35 -5.56
CA ARG A 215 -13.93 -10.31 -5.94
C ARG A 215 -14.87 -11.04 -4.96
N THR A 216 -14.38 -12.05 -4.26
CA THR A 216 -15.15 -12.86 -3.31
C THR A 216 -14.77 -12.58 -1.84
N LEU A 217 -13.74 -11.80 -1.59
CA LEU A 217 -13.23 -11.57 -0.24
C LEU A 217 -13.57 -10.18 0.30
N LEU A 218 -13.75 -9.18 -0.58
CA LEU A 218 -14.06 -7.82 -0.17
C LEU A 218 -15.54 -7.66 0.18
N LEU A 219 -15.81 -6.77 1.13
CA LEU A 219 -17.14 -6.20 1.32
C LEU A 219 -17.51 -5.30 0.15
N GLY A 220 -16.55 -4.49 -0.31
CA GLY A 220 -16.70 -3.57 -1.41
C GLY A 220 -15.48 -2.68 -1.59
N THR A 221 -15.67 -1.66 -2.42
CA THR A 221 -14.70 -0.59 -2.64
C THR A 221 -15.36 0.76 -2.40
N ALA A 222 -14.57 1.76 -2.01
CA ALA A 222 -15.00 3.14 -1.85
C ALA A 222 -14.01 4.07 -2.54
N THR A 223 -14.50 5.13 -3.18
CA THR A 223 -13.67 6.16 -3.79
C THR A 223 -13.71 7.44 -2.96
N PHE A 224 -12.66 8.26 -3.05
CA PHE A 224 -12.51 9.49 -2.31
C PHE A 224 -11.87 10.60 -3.16
N GLU A 225 -12.10 11.85 -2.78
CA GLU A 225 -11.44 13.02 -3.34
C GLU A 225 -10.13 13.31 -2.60
N ASP A 226 -9.11 13.79 -3.31
CA ASP A 226 -7.78 14.07 -2.75
C ASP A 226 -7.80 15.03 -1.56
N ASP A 227 -8.66 16.03 -1.59
CA ASP A 227 -8.82 16.98 -0.49
C ASP A 227 -9.16 16.29 0.86
N ASP A 228 -9.88 15.16 0.82
CA ASP A 228 -10.27 14.46 2.03
C ASP A 228 -9.07 13.77 2.71
N LEU A 229 -8.07 13.36 1.94
CA LEU A 229 -6.84 12.80 2.50
C LEU A 229 -6.15 13.77 3.45
N TYR A 230 -5.96 15.02 3.01
CA TYR A 230 -5.32 16.06 3.81
C TYR A 230 -6.16 16.45 5.02
N ARG A 231 -7.50 16.50 4.89
CA ARG A 231 -8.41 16.77 6.00
C ARG A 231 -8.31 15.70 7.09
N TYR A 232 -8.31 14.43 6.71
CA TYR A 232 -8.20 13.32 7.66
C TYR A 232 -6.80 13.19 8.25
N LEU A 233 -5.75 13.42 7.46
CA LEU A 233 -4.37 13.47 7.94
C LEU A 233 -4.23 14.53 9.04
N THR A 234 -4.70 15.76 8.78
CA THR A 234 -4.64 16.86 9.76
C THR A 234 -5.42 16.51 11.03
N LYS A 235 -6.64 15.96 10.90
CA LYS A 235 -7.41 15.52 12.08
C LYS A 235 -6.67 14.45 12.87
N LEU A 236 -6.03 13.49 12.21
CA LEU A 236 -5.28 12.43 12.87
C LEU A 236 -4.09 13.00 13.67
N VAL A 237 -3.38 13.98 13.10
CA VAL A 237 -2.32 14.68 13.81
C VAL A 237 -2.88 15.44 15.01
N ASP A 238 -3.96 16.20 14.83
CA ASP A 238 -4.53 17.04 15.88
C ASP A 238 -5.13 16.25 17.07
N THR A 239 -5.63 15.02 16.80
CA THR A 239 -6.34 14.23 17.82
C THR A 239 -5.49 13.12 18.43
N GLU A 240 -4.58 12.53 17.65
CA GLU A 240 -3.83 11.32 18.04
C GLU A 240 -2.31 11.52 18.02
N ASP A 241 -1.82 12.69 17.58
CA ASP A 241 -0.38 12.97 17.38
C ASP A 241 0.29 11.93 16.45
N VAL A 242 -0.45 11.47 15.44
CA VAL A 242 0.02 10.48 14.46
C VAL A 242 0.10 11.11 13.08
N MET A 243 1.32 11.23 12.57
CA MET A 243 1.57 11.71 11.20
C MET A 243 1.67 10.54 10.23
N VAL A 244 0.92 10.60 9.15
CA VAL A 244 0.94 9.64 8.04
C VAL A 244 1.12 10.38 6.72
N GLU A 245 1.48 9.66 5.65
CA GLU A 245 1.40 10.23 4.29
C GLU A 245 -0.07 10.33 3.82
N PRO A 246 -0.39 11.22 2.86
CA PRO A 246 -1.76 11.38 2.38
C PRO A 246 -2.42 10.08 1.93
N SER A 247 -1.70 9.24 1.18
CA SER A 247 -2.18 7.91 0.75
C SER A 247 -2.63 7.01 1.90
N ALA A 248 -1.95 7.10 3.05
CA ALA A 248 -2.27 6.27 4.22
C ALA A 248 -3.54 6.72 4.95
N ALA A 249 -3.99 7.96 4.74
CA ALA A 249 -5.24 8.47 5.30
C ALA A 249 -6.49 8.00 4.53
N ALA A 250 -6.34 7.36 3.36
CA ALA A 250 -7.44 6.95 2.48
C ALA A 250 -8.54 6.15 3.19
N GLY A 251 -8.19 5.28 4.12
CA GLY A 251 -9.17 4.45 4.83
C GLY A 251 -10.17 5.24 5.66
N PHE A 252 -9.84 6.42 6.16
CA PHE A 252 -10.76 7.27 6.95
C PHE A 252 -11.94 7.76 6.11
N THR A 253 -11.72 7.99 4.81
CA THR A 253 -12.73 8.52 3.90
C THR A 253 -13.90 7.57 3.67
N ALA A 254 -13.66 6.27 3.81
CA ALA A 254 -14.63 5.22 3.49
C ALA A 254 -15.56 4.84 4.67
N ILE A 255 -15.25 5.23 5.90
CA ILE A 255 -16.01 4.82 7.09
C ILE A 255 -17.48 5.24 6.97
N ALA A 256 -17.73 6.54 6.78
CA ALA A 256 -19.11 7.05 6.72
C ALA A 256 -19.90 6.51 5.50
N PRO A 257 -19.36 6.44 4.27
CA PRO A 257 -20.03 5.81 3.14
C PRO A 257 -20.38 4.33 3.37
N ILE A 258 -19.47 3.56 3.95
CA ILE A 258 -19.70 2.14 4.23
C ILE A 258 -20.79 1.95 5.30
N MET A 259 -20.76 2.73 6.38
CA MET A 259 -21.81 2.71 7.41
C MET A 259 -23.17 3.10 6.85
N ALA A 260 -23.24 4.06 5.94
CA ALA A 260 -24.48 4.45 5.26
C ALA A 260 -25.00 3.35 4.34
N GLN A 261 -24.12 2.70 3.58
CA GLN A 261 -24.48 1.62 2.65
C GLN A 261 -24.87 0.32 3.39
N PHE A 262 -24.23 0.05 4.53
CA PHE A 262 -24.44 -1.15 5.35
C PHE A 262 -24.80 -0.77 6.79
N PRO A 263 -26.06 -0.39 7.08
CA PRO A 263 -26.46 0.07 8.42
C PRO A 263 -26.18 -0.94 9.55
N THR A 264 -26.13 -2.23 9.26
CA THR A 264 -25.74 -3.28 10.21
C THR A 264 -24.29 -3.16 10.67
N LEU A 265 -23.44 -2.46 9.91
CA LEU A 265 -22.04 -2.19 10.24
C LEU A 265 -21.84 -0.81 10.88
N ALA A 266 -22.92 -0.09 11.21
CA ALA A 266 -22.87 1.22 11.89
C ALA A 266 -23.09 1.12 13.42
N GLY A 267 -23.25 -0.09 13.94
CA GLY A 267 -23.53 -0.33 15.35
C GLY A 267 -22.32 -0.13 16.26
N LYS A 268 -22.56 0.14 17.55
CA LYS A 268 -21.50 0.32 18.56
C LYS A 268 -20.64 -0.92 18.81
N ASP A 269 -21.12 -2.10 18.42
CA ASP A 269 -20.44 -3.38 18.59
C ASP A 269 -19.58 -3.74 17.34
N VAL A 270 -19.50 -2.83 16.36
CA VAL A 270 -18.67 -2.97 15.16
C VAL A 270 -17.33 -2.27 15.39
N THR A 271 -16.24 -2.97 15.10
CA THR A 271 -14.90 -2.37 15.14
C THR A 271 -14.50 -1.93 13.73
N HIS A 272 -14.15 -0.65 13.57
CA HIS A 272 -13.63 -0.09 12.34
C HIS A 272 -12.12 0.11 12.46
N ILE A 273 -11.35 -0.47 11.54
CA ILE A 273 -9.89 -0.38 11.50
C ILE A 273 -9.46 0.32 10.23
N VAL A 274 -8.77 1.44 10.38
CA VAL A 274 -8.09 2.10 9.26
C VAL A 274 -6.66 1.60 9.17
N TRP A 275 -6.28 1.11 8.00
CA TRP A 275 -4.95 0.58 7.74
C TRP A 275 -4.03 1.69 7.24
N ALA A 276 -3.26 2.29 8.11
CA ALA A 276 -2.24 3.27 7.74
C ALA A 276 -1.01 2.56 7.13
N THR A 277 -0.67 2.92 5.90
CA THR A 277 0.35 2.22 5.10
C THR A 277 1.75 2.82 5.18
N GLY A 278 1.87 4.09 5.58
CA GLY A 278 3.17 4.76 5.65
C GLY A 278 3.10 6.21 6.09
N GLY A 279 4.27 6.87 6.09
CA GLY A 279 4.42 8.29 6.46
C GLY A 279 5.70 8.57 7.27
N ASP A 280 6.18 7.61 8.05
CA ASP A 280 7.34 7.81 8.93
C ASP A 280 8.65 8.07 8.17
N MET A 281 8.75 7.63 6.92
CA MET A 281 9.92 7.89 6.07
C MET A 281 9.93 9.26 5.41
N MET A 282 8.81 10.01 5.43
CA MET A 282 8.71 11.35 4.82
C MET A 282 9.61 12.35 5.54
N PRO A 283 10.29 13.25 4.80
CA PRO A 283 10.96 14.40 5.40
C PRO A 283 9.98 15.31 6.13
N GLU A 284 10.45 15.96 7.19
CA GLU A 284 9.63 16.88 8.00
C GLU A 284 9.03 18.03 7.16
N SER A 285 9.79 18.52 6.18
CA SER A 285 9.30 19.57 5.26
C SER A 285 8.08 19.13 4.44
N GLU A 286 8.02 17.88 3.99
CA GLU A 286 6.88 17.33 3.26
C GLU A 286 5.67 17.15 4.21
N ARG A 287 5.91 16.61 5.41
CA ARG A 287 4.89 16.43 6.45
C ARG A 287 4.21 17.75 6.80
N GLN A 288 5.00 18.80 6.99
CA GLN A 288 4.51 20.13 7.33
C GLN A 288 3.65 20.72 6.21
N LEU A 289 4.06 20.57 4.95
CA LEU A 289 3.29 21.04 3.79
C LEU A 289 1.92 20.34 3.70
N ASP A 290 1.89 19.02 3.86
CA ASP A 290 0.66 18.23 3.81
C ASP A 290 -0.29 18.61 4.96
N TYR A 291 0.23 18.80 6.16
CA TYR A 291 -0.54 19.24 7.33
C TYR A 291 -1.14 20.64 7.13
N GLU A 292 -0.34 21.63 6.68
CA GLU A 292 -0.81 23.00 6.42
C GLU A 292 -1.89 23.05 5.33
N LEU A 293 -1.77 22.21 4.30
CA LEU A 293 -2.78 22.09 3.27
C LEU A 293 -4.10 21.60 3.87
N GLY A 294 -4.06 20.57 4.71
CA GLY A 294 -5.23 20.04 5.38
C GLY A 294 -5.89 21.06 6.32
N GLN A 295 -5.13 21.86 7.07
CA GLN A 295 -5.66 22.96 7.88
C GLN A 295 -6.42 23.99 7.04
N LYS A 296 -5.86 24.40 5.90
CA LYS A 296 -6.53 25.31 4.95
C LYS A 296 -7.84 24.73 4.41
N LEU A 297 -7.86 23.43 4.12
CA LEU A 297 -9.04 22.72 3.61
C LEU A 297 -10.15 22.59 4.67
N LEU A 298 -9.79 22.33 5.93
CA LEU A 298 -10.73 22.27 7.06
C LEU A 298 -11.35 23.65 7.34
N THR A 299 -10.56 24.73 7.29
CA THR A 299 -11.04 26.10 7.49
C THR A 299 -12.08 26.50 6.43
N LYS A 300 -11.90 26.08 5.18
CA LYS A 300 -12.87 26.37 4.09
C LYS A 300 -14.25 25.72 4.31
N ILE A 301 -14.31 24.56 4.97
CA ILE A 301 -15.58 23.90 5.27
C ILE A 301 -16.32 24.63 6.40
N ASN A 302 -15.60 25.05 7.43
CA ASN A 302 -16.21 25.72 8.58
C ASN A 302 -16.75 27.12 8.26
N ASN A 303 -16.35 27.69 7.11
CA ASN A 303 -16.80 29.00 6.63
C ASN A 303 -17.95 28.93 5.58
N ARG A 304 -18.45 27.74 5.30
CA ARG A 304 -19.62 27.48 4.45
C ARG A 304 -20.82 27.09 5.29
#